data_a8d905d87b48116050b86643ad56b263
#
_entry.id   a8d905d87b48116050b86643ad56b263
#
_cell.length_a   1.000
_cell.length_b   1.000
_cell.length_c   1.000
_cell.angle_alpha   90.00
_cell.angle_beta   90.00
_cell.angle_gamma   90.00
#
_symmetry.space_group_name_H-M   'P 1'
#
loop_
_entity.id
_entity.type
_entity.pdbx_description
1 polymer ?
#
loop_
_entity_poly.entity_id
_entity_poly.type
_entity_poly.pdbx_seq_one_letter_code
_entity_poly.pdbx_strand_id
1 'polypeptide(L)'
;ITKTASIVDANSNAQNDLGDSIVYTITVENTGNVALSNLVLIDVLKDGNNNTLNYTQSISFNSSSLGSSSGNLKVNEIATYTATYTIDQSNVDSGRIKNSVSAVASDPLNSSSVSDLSDDGIDSDGNITNDITETLIYQNPIIKVVKSASVVDINSNSSNDSGDVIVYNITIENTGNVSLSNLTLVDNLTDGDGNALALSEGPVFTSSSASSAQGSLLVGEIATYTASYTISQLAANSESINNSVQAIASSPGNSNNVFDISDDGDDSDGNTTNDSTVVVTTSGGSIEVTKTAVVSDNGDGTNGGGDTINYTITIENIGGQSITGITLVDNLTDNNGNTLTLDSGPNFLSSSQGSVQG
;
A
#
# COMPACT_ATOMS: atom_id res chain seq x y z
N ILE A 1 1.57 9.41 47.56
CA ILE A 1 1.22 8.23 46.79
C ILE A 1 2.16 8.13 45.58
N THR A 2 2.74 6.96 45.32
CA THR A 2 3.58 6.70 44.15
C THR A 2 2.97 5.59 43.32
N LYS A 3 3.02 5.74 42.01
CA LYS A 3 2.54 4.75 41.04
C LYS A 3 3.62 4.48 40.00
N THR A 4 4.10 3.26 39.93
CA THR A 4 5.11 2.82 38.99
C THR A 4 4.55 1.79 38.00
N ALA A 5 5.14 1.68 36.83
CA ALA A 5 4.81 0.68 35.82
C ALA A 5 6.01 -0.25 35.53
N SER A 6 5.73 -1.52 35.31
CA SER A 6 6.69 -2.51 34.82
C SER A 6 6.04 -3.33 33.71
N ILE A 7 6.84 -3.76 32.72
CA ILE A 7 6.37 -4.54 31.59
C ILE A 7 6.63 -6.02 31.82
N VAL A 8 5.64 -6.84 31.50
CA VAL A 8 5.79 -8.28 31.31
C VAL A 8 5.74 -8.53 29.80
N ASP A 9 6.91 -8.69 29.21
CA ASP A 9 7.11 -8.96 27.78
C ASP A 9 6.67 -10.40 27.49
N ALA A 10 5.54 -10.56 26.80
CA ALA A 10 4.89 -11.84 26.55
C ALA A 10 5.54 -12.63 25.42
N ASN A 11 6.15 -11.95 24.45
CA ASN A 11 6.78 -12.55 23.27
C ASN A 11 8.33 -12.57 23.35
N SER A 12 8.92 -11.96 24.38
CA SER A 12 10.37 -11.92 24.64
C SER A 12 11.17 -11.20 23.53
N ASN A 13 10.60 -10.13 22.95
CA ASN A 13 11.25 -9.33 21.92
C ASN A 13 11.91 -8.04 22.44
N ALA A 14 11.78 -7.77 23.74
CA ALA A 14 12.28 -6.57 24.44
C ALA A 14 11.66 -5.26 23.96
N GLN A 15 10.47 -5.29 23.33
CA GLN A 15 9.67 -4.13 22.99
C GLN A 15 8.40 -4.11 23.84
N ASN A 16 7.84 -2.92 24.06
CA ASN A 16 6.52 -2.78 24.66
C ASN A 16 5.50 -2.78 23.52
N ASP A 17 4.88 -3.91 23.24
CA ASP A 17 4.01 -4.06 22.08
C ASP A 17 2.72 -4.87 22.35
N LEU A 18 2.04 -5.24 21.28
CA LEU A 18 0.77 -5.97 21.33
C LEU A 18 0.88 -7.28 22.12
N GLY A 19 0.01 -7.43 23.13
CA GLY A 19 -0.08 -8.63 23.96
C GLY A 19 0.73 -8.58 25.25
N ASP A 20 1.66 -7.63 25.39
CA ASP A 20 2.40 -7.41 26.62
C ASP A 20 1.49 -6.90 27.74
N SER A 21 1.92 -7.06 28.97
CA SER A 21 1.17 -6.58 30.11
C SER A 21 1.95 -5.51 30.87
N ILE A 22 1.26 -4.41 31.19
CA ILE A 22 1.74 -3.38 32.09
C ILE A 22 1.24 -3.72 33.50
N VAL A 23 2.16 -3.96 34.41
CA VAL A 23 1.86 -4.17 35.83
C VAL A 23 2.12 -2.87 36.60
N TYR A 24 1.08 -2.26 37.11
CA TYR A 24 1.15 -1.08 37.94
C TYR A 24 1.29 -1.48 39.41
N THR A 25 2.25 -0.86 40.09
CA THR A 25 2.41 -0.92 41.53
C THR A 25 2.08 0.45 42.11
N ILE A 26 1.11 0.50 43.01
CA ILE A 26 0.64 1.71 43.69
C ILE A 26 1.00 1.61 45.16
N THR A 27 1.78 2.54 45.67
CA THR A 27 2.09 2.65 47.13
C THR A 27 1.45 3.88 47.70
N VAL A 28 0.75 3.71 48.82
CA VAL A 28 0.12 4.80 49.59
C VAL A 28 0.74 4.83 50.97
N GLU A 29 1.45 5.90 51.31
CA GLU A 29 2.07 6.11 52.61
C GLU A 29 1.27 7.11 53.44
N ASN A 30 1.03 6.80 54.70
CA ASN A 30 0.50 7.75 55.65
C ASN A 30 1.64 8.52 56.32
N THR A 31 1.99 9.68 55.77
CA THR A 31 3.04 10.59 56.25
C THR A 31 2.54 11.51 57.38
N GLY A 32 1.25 11.40 57.74
CA GLY A 32 0.64 12.17 58.81
C GLY A 32 0.89 11.60 60.20
N ASN A 33 0.28 12.22 61.21
CA ASN A 33 0.42 11.86 62.62
C ASN A 33 -0.81 11.16 63.22
N VAL A 34 -1.80 10.83 62.40
CA VAL A 34 -3.01 10.09 62.77
C VAL A 34 -3.22 8.90 61.82
N ALA A 35 -3.86 7.84 62.33
CA ALA A 35 -4.23 6.71 61.48
C ALA A 35 -5.36 7.11 60.53
N LEU A 36 -5.33 6.59 59.28
CA LEU A 36 -6.33 6.82 58.27
C LEU A 36 -7.21 5.58 58.05
N SER A 37 -8.45 5.82 57.64
CA SER A 37 -9.43 4.78 57.32
C SER A 37 -10.21 5.11 56.06
N ASN A 38 -10.99 4.14 55.53
CA ASN A 38 -11.80 4.29 54.33
C ASN A 38 -10.97 4.77 53.13
N LEU A 39 -9.72 4.28 52.98
CA LEU A 39 -8.89 4.58 51.84
C LEU A 39 -9.53 4.03 50.56
N VAL A 40 -9.78 4.90 49.64
CA VAL A 40 -10.30 4.62 48.29
C VAL A 40 -9.30 5.10 47.25
N LEU A 41 -9.06 4.30 46.24
CA LEU A 41 -8.26 4.65 45.07
C LEU A 41 -9.19 4.95 43.88
N ILE A 42 -9.01 6.12 43.26
CA ILE A 42 -9.72 6.57 42.07
C ILE A 42 -8.72 6.67 40.96
N ASP A 43 -8.78 5.75 40.01
CA ASP A 43 -7.80 5.59 38.94
C ASP A 43 -8.29 6.15 37.62
N VAL A 44 -7.35 6.68 36.82
CA VAL A 44 -7.58 7.18 35.46
C VAL A 44 -6.55 6.59 34.54
N LEU A 45 -6.95 5.55 33.78
CA LEU A 45 -6.14 4.88 32.78
C LEU A 45 -6.61 5.30 31.38
N LYS A 46 -5.69 5.79 30.55
CA LYS A 46 -5.98 6.30 29.19
C LYS A 46 -4.92 5.88 28.18
N ASP A 47 -5.32 5.79 26.90
CA ASP A 47 -4.39 5.69 25.80
C ASP A 47 -3.79 7.05 25.39
N GLY A 48 -2.92 7.06 24.36
CA GLY A 48 -2.29 8.28 23.83
C GLY A 48 -3.29 9.27 23.22
N ASN A 49 -4.46 8.81 22.79
CA ASN A 49 -5.55 9.60 22.23
C ASN A 49 -6.54 10.09 23.30
N ASN A 50 -6.24 9.85 24.60
CA ASN A 50 -7.07 10.17 25.77
C ASN A 50 -8.38 9.36 25.89
N ASN A 51 -8.52 8.23 25.21
CA ASN A 51 -9.63 7.30 25.44
C ASN A 51 -9.45 6.59 26.77
N THR A 52 -10.54 6.41 27.53
CA THR A 52 -10.51 5.68 28.81
C THR A 52 -10.34 4.18 28.56
N LEU A 53 -9.42 3.57 29.29
CA LEU A 53 -9.13 2.14 29.24
C LEU A 53 -9.60 1.44 30.53
N ASN A 54 -9.79 0.12 30.43
CA ASN A 54 -10.17 -0.73 31.55
C ASN A 54 -9.06 -1.75 31.83
N TYR A 55 -8.71 -1.93 33.08
CA TYR A 55 -7.74 -2.93 33.48
C TYR A 55 -8.14 -4.35 33.09
N THR A 56 -7.17 -5.16 32.71
CA THR A 56 -7.32 -6.62 32.58
C THR A 56 -7.49 -7.25 33.96
N GLN A 57 -6.75 -6.75 34.95
CA GLN A 57 -6.91 -7.07 36.35
C GLN A 57 -7.01 -5.76 37.17
N SER A 58 -8.18 -5.50 37.77
CA SER A 58 -8.46 -4.29 38.52
C SER A 58 -7.54 -4.13 39.74
N ILE A 59 -7.44 -2.90 40.23
CA ILE A 59 -6.66 -2.58 41.45
C ILE A 59 -7.05 -3.51 42.59
N SER A 60 -6.07 -4.18 43.13
CA SER A 60 -6.19 -5.08 44.28
C SER A 60 -5.16 -4.78 45.37
N PHE A 61 -5.56 -4.89 46.63
CA PHE A 61 -4.67 -4.76 47.77
C PHE A 61 -3.72 -5.98 47.83
N ASN A 62 -2.42 -5.71 47.93
CA ASN A 62 -1.38 -6.74 48.00
C ASN A 62 -0.88 -6.91 49.45
N SER A 63 -0.44 -5.81 50.10
CA SER A 63 0.16 -5.86 51.44
C SER A 63 0.18 -4.49 52.08
N SER A 64 0.48 -4.46 53.38
CA SER A 64 0.86 -3.25 54.12
C SER A 64 2.05 -3.50 55.04
N SER A 65 2.89 -2.47 55.23
CA SER A 65 4.15 -2.58 55.97
C SER A 65 3.98 -2.84 57.48
N LEU A 66 2.85 -2.44 58.08
CA LEU A 66 2.54 -2.64 59.52
C LEU A 66 1.32 -3.54 59.75
N GLY A 67 0.89 -4.28 58.70
CA GLY A 67 -0.14 -5.33 58.78
C GLY A 67 -1.57 -4.85 58.85
N SER A 68 -1.88 -3.61 58.43
CA SER A 68 -3.28 -3.16 58.32
C SER A 68 -4.00 -3.87 57.18
N SER A 69 -5.30 -4.05 57.29
CA SER A 69 -6.15 -4.54 56.23
C SER A 69 -6.39 -3.43 55.20
N SER A 70 -6.80 -3.85 53.96
CA SER A 70 -7.20 -2.91 52.91
C SER A 70 -8.10 -1.79 53.43
N GLY A 71 -7.82 -0.57 53.02
CA GLY A 71 -8.58 0.61 53.38
C GLY A 71 -8.18 1.27 54.71
N ASN A 72 -7.17 0.76 55.42
CA ASN A 72 -6.68 1.34 56.68
C ASN A 72 -5.18 1.55 56.66
N LEU A 73 -4.67 2.66 57.19
CA LEU A 73 -3.25 3.00 57.27
C LEU A 73 -2.91 3.56 58.66
N LYS A 74 -2.06 2.89 59.43
CA LYS A 74 -1.43 3.46 60.62
C LYS A 74 -0.48 4.59 60.25
N VAL A 75 -0.04 5.36 61.21
CA VAL A 75 1.00 6.39 61.01
C VAL A 75 2.30 5.73 60.50
N ASN A 76 2.93 6.29 59.46
CA ASN A 76 4.11 5.79 58.78
C ASN A 76 3.94 4.40 58.11
N GLU A 77 2.72 3.97 57.87
CA GLU A 77 2.42 2.72 57.18
C GLU A 77 2.32 2.95 55.66
N ILE A 78 2.86 2.00 54.89
CA ILE A 78 2.77 1.96 53.45
C ILE A 78 1.85 0.78 53.07
N ALA A 79 0.78 1.06 52.32
CA ALA A 79 -0.04 0.04 51.67
C ALA A 79 0.36 -0.10 50.19
N THR A 80 0.42 -1.31 49.68
CA THR A 80 0.76 -1.63 48.30
C THR A 80 -0.43 -2.28 47.60
N TYR A 81 -0.74 -1.78 46.43
CA TYR A 81 -1.78 -2.27 45.53
C TYR A 81 -1.16 -2.60 44.15
N THR A 82 -1.79 -3.50 43.43
CA THR A 82 -1.38 -3.85 42.07
C THR A 82 -2.57 -3.84 41.10
N ALA A 83 -2.31 -3.52 39.86
CA ALA A 83 -3.27 -3.63 38.75
C ALA A 83 -2.52 -4.06 37.47
N THR A 84 -3.21 -4.70 36.53
CA THR A 84 -2.61 -5.14 35.28
C THR A 84 -3.45 -4.70 34.09
N TYR A 85 -2.78 -4.22 33.06
CA TYR A 85 -3.36 -3.87 31.77
C TYR A 85 -2.62 -4.62 30.65
N THR A 86 -3.35 -5.24 29.72
CA THR A 86 -2.76 -5.89 28.55
C THR A 86 -2.88 -4.97 27.34
N ILE A 87 -1.77 -4.74 26.66
CA ILE A 87 -1.67 -3.85 25.50
C ILE A 87 -2.44 -4.46 24.31
N ASP A 88 -3.36 -3.71 23.73
CA ASP A 88 -4.09 -4.05 22.52
C ASP A 88 -3.61 -3.22 21.30
N GLN A 89 -4.13 -3.52 20.10
CA GLN A 89 -3.73 -2.83 18.87
C GLN A 89 -4.03 -1.33 18.91
N SER A 90 -5.13 -0.92 19.54
CA SER A 90 -5.48 0.51 19.66
C SER A 90 -4.46 1.29 20.49
N ASN A 91 -3.82 0.64 21.45
CA ASN A 91 -2.74 1.21 22.27
C ASN A 91 -1.43 1.30 21.48
N VAL A 92 -1.12 0.28 20.66
CA VAL A 92 0.02 0.36 19.74
C VAL A 92 -0.18 1.53 18.78
N ASP A 93 -1.37 1.67 18.18
CA ASP A 93 -1.70 2.77 17.29
C ASP A 93 -1.65 4.15 17.98
N SER A 94 -1.99 4.22 19.28
CA SER A 94 -1.93 5.47 20.05
C SER A 94 -0.52 5.82 20.57
N GLY A 95 0.42 4.87 20.54
CA GLY A 95 1.83 5.01 20.86
C GLY A 95 2.19 5.16 22.34
N ARG A 96 1.20 5.23 23.24
CA ARG A 96 1.44 5.35 24.70
C ARG A 96 0.21 5.04 25.53
N ILE A 97 0.46 4.69 26.79
CA ILE A 97 -0.56 4.56 27.84
C ILE A 97 -0.20 5.47 29.01
N LYS A 98 -1.18 6.18 29.53
CA LYS A 98 -1.08 7.14 30.64
C LYS A 98 -1.94 6.68 31.80
N ASN A 99 -1.38 6.74 33.00
CA ASN A 99 -2.10 6.33 34.17
C ASN A 99 -1.80 7.23 35.39
N SER A 100 -2.85 7.62 36.12
CA SER A 100 -2.75 8.33 37.40
C SER A 100 -3.77 7.78 38.37
N VAL A 101 -3.52 7.88 39.67
CA VAL A 101 -4.45 7.46 40.69
C VAL A 101 -4.51 8.48 41.82
N SER A 102 -5.72 8.84 42.25
CA SER A 102 -5.94 9.61 43.47
C SER A 102 -6.28 8.69 44.64
N ALA A 103 -5.61 8.87 45.76
CA ALA A 103 -5.98 8.26 47.02
C ALA A 103 -6.80 9.24 47.86
N VAL A 104 -7.92 8.79 48.40
CA VAL A 104 -8.76 9.56 49.35
C VAL A 104 -8.98 8.72 50.59
N ALA A 105 -8.70 9.27 51.76
CA ALA A 105 -8.90 8.59 53.06
C ALA A 105 -9.56 9.51 54.09
N SER A 106 -10.15 8.93 55.14
CA SER A 106 -10.77 9.65 56.24
C SER A 106 -9.80 9.76 57.41
N ASP A 107 -9.70 10.97 57.94
CA ASP A 107 -9.13 11.22 59.27
C ASP A 107 -10.24 11.03 60.35
N PRO A 108 -10.15 9.98 61.15
CA PRO A 108 -11.20 9.68 62.12
C PRO A 108 -11.28 10.67 63.28
N LEU A 109 -10.25 11.50 63.50
CA LEU A 109 -10.20 12.49 64.56
C LEU A 109 -10.91 13.79 64.20
N ASN A 110 -10.83 14.19 62.94
CA ASN A 110 -11.33 15.48 62.46
C ASN A 110 -12.52 15.38 61.50
N SER A 111 -13.00 14.17 61.19
CA SER A 111 -14.06 13.93 60.21
C SER A 111 -13.77 14.57 58.84
N SER A 112 -12.50 14.86 58.56
CA SER A 112 -12.01 15.41 57.28
C SER A 112 -11.49 14.30 56.38
N SER A 113 -11.53 14.53 55.07
CA SER A 113 -10.84 13.67 54.10
C SER A 113 -9.48 14.25 53.76
N VAL A 114 -8.51 13.37 53.59
CA VAL A 114 -7.20 13.68 53.02
C VAL A 114 -7.10 13.03 51.65
N SER A 115 -6.45 13.69 50.73
CA SER A 115 -6.27 13.17 49.36
C SER A 115 -4.92 13.55 48.77
N ASP A 116 -4.43 12.69 47.91
CA ASP A 116 -3.20 12.92 47.17
C ASP A 116 -3.30 12.29 45.79
N LEU A 117 -2.59 12.85 44.80
CA LEU A 117 -2.50 12.33 43.43
C LEU A 117 -1.14 11.63 43.25
N SER A 118 -1.12 10.55 42.52
CA SER A 118 0.10 9.77 42.30
C SER A 118 1.18 10.54 41.57
N ASP A 119 2.39 10.31 42.02
CA ASP A 119 3.65 10.60 41.38
C ASP A 119 4.18 9.33 40.69
N ASP A 120 4.91 9.42 39.59
CA ASP A 120 5.47 8.25 38.87
C ASP A 120 6.75 7.68 39.53
N GLY A 121 7.31 8.40 40.49
CA GLY A 121 8.53 8.03 41.23
C GLY A 121 9.82 8.34 40.42
N ILE A 122 9.79 9.19 39.38
CA ILE A 122 10.92 9.53 38.55
C ILE A 122 11.22 11.04 38.62
N ASP A 123 11.88 11.49 39.67
CA ASP A 123 12.19 12.92 39.89
C ASP A 123 13.24 13.46 38.87
N SER A 124 13.89 12.60 38.09
CA SER A 124 14.95 12.97 37.13
C SER A 124 14.43 13.65 35.86
N ASP A 125 13.14 13.59 35.59
CA ASP A 125 12.49 14.25 34.44
C ASP A 125 12.17 15.73 34.71
N GLY A 126 12.33 16.17 35.98
CA GLY A 126 12.14 17.56 36.41
C GLY A 126 10.78 17.82 37.05
N ASN A 127 9.87 16.82 37.12
CA ASN A 127 8.67 16.82 37.91
C ASN A 127 8.89 15.95 39.19
N ILE A 128 8.56 16.44 40.33
CA ILE A 128 8.82 15.77 41.63
C ILE A 128 7.53 15.48 42.41
N THR A 129 6.38 15.82 41.87
CA THR A 129 5.07 15.61 42.52
C THR A 129 3.94 15.53 41.49
N ASN A 130 3.02 14.59 41.73
CA ASN A 130 1.73 14.54 41.03
C ASN A 130 1.79 14.37 39.52
N ASP A 131 2.77 13.61 39.00
CA ASP A 131 2.86 13.37 37.57
C ASP A 131 2.27 12.01 37.14
N ILE A 132 2.09 11.90 35.83
CA ILE A 132 1.39 10.76 35.24
C ILE A 132 2.42 9.67 34.92
N THR A 133 2.16 8.45 35.39
CA THR A 133 2.92 7.27 34.97
C THR A 133 2.66 7.01 33.48
N GLU A 134 3.65 7.27 32.63
CA GLU A 134 3.55 7.06 31.18
C GLU A 134 4.33 5.82 30.74
N THR A 135 3.70 5.02 29.87
CA THR A 135 4.35 3.87 29.20
C THR A 135 4.32 4.10 27.71
N LEU A 136 5.50 4.24 27.09
CA LEU A 136 5.62 4.32 25.63
C LEU A 136 5.44 2.94 25.01
N ILE A 137 4.69 2.89 23.92
CA ILE A 137 4.43 1.67 23.15
C ILE A 137 5.24 1.73 21.85
N TYR A 138 5.91 0.64 21.53
CA TYR A 138 6.76 0.55 20.34
C TYR A 138 5.92 0.56 19.06
N GLN A 139 6.30 1.43 18.12
CA GLN A 139 5.70 1.57 16.80
C GLN A 139 6.75 1.35 15.73
N ASN A 140 6.43 0.48 14.76
CA ASN A 140 7.27 0.16 13.61
C ASN A 140 6.40 0.10 12.34
N PRO A 141 6.07 1.24 11.74
CA PRO A 141 5.25 1.31 10.54
C PRO A 141 6.04 0.89 9.30
N ILE A 142 5.61 -0.15 8.60
CA ILE A 142 6.25 -0.69 7.38
C ILE A 142 5.16 -1.15 6.42
N ILE A 143 5.37 -0.90 5.11
CA ILE A 143 4.59 -1.51 4.03
C ILE A 143 5.51 -2.28 3.09
N LYS A 144 4.94 -3.28 2.41
CA LYS A 144 5.57 -4.00 1.30
C LYS A 144 4.70 -3.89 0.07
N VAL A 145 5.30 -3.51 -1.06
CA VAL A 145 4.60 -3.35 -2.35
C VAL A 145 5.11 -4.39 -3.34
N VAL A 146 4.18 -5.14 -3.95
CA VAL A 146 4.51 -6.06 -5.05
C VAL A 146 3.62 -5.70 -6.25
N LYS A 147 4.22 -5.66 -7.44
CA LYS A 147 3.54 -5.37 -8.70
C LYS A 147 3.89 -6.44 -9.72
N SER A 148 2.89 -7.11 -10.26
CA SER A 148 3.03 -8.10 -11.33
C SER A 148 2.28 -7.68 -12.58
N ALA A 149 2.64 -8.24 -13.73
CA ALA A 149 2.00 -7.96 -15.00
C ALA A 149 1.54 -9.24 -15.72
N SER A 150 0.47 -9.11 -16.48
CA SER A 150 0.06 -10.09 -17.49
C SER A 150 -0.34 -9.37 -18.77
N VAL A 151 -0.15 -9.99 -19.92
CA VAL A 151 -0.54 -9.41 -21.20
C VAL A 151 -1.78 -10.12 -21.75
N VAL A 152 -2.76 -9.33 -22.17
CA VAL A 152 -3.92 -9.80 -22.93
C VAL A 152 -3.62 -9.56 -24.40
N ASP A 153 -3.35 -10.65 -25.13
CA ASP A 153 -3.13 -10.67 -26.58
C ASP A 153 -4.48 -10.47 -27.29
N ILE A 154 -4.70 -9.27 -27.80
CA ILE A 154 -5.99 -8.86 -28.40
C ILE A 154 -6.12 -9.39 -29.83
N ASN A 155 -5.00 -9.46 -30.57
CA ASN A 155 -5.01 -9.89 -31.96
C ASN A 155 -4.76 -11.41 -32.13
N SER A 156 -4.46 -12.12 -31.02
CA SER A 156 -4.25 -13.59 -30.97
C SER A 156 -3.06 -14.06 -31.82
N ASN A 157 -1.99 -13.26 -31.92
CA ASN A 157 -0.81 -13.59 -32.66
C ASN A 157 0.33 -14.20 -31.81
N SER A 158 0.11 -14.35 -30.50
CA SER A 158 1.07 -14.88 -29.51
C SER A 158 2.32 -14.02 -29.31
N SER A 159 2.22 -12.73 -29.62
CA SER A 159 3.28 -11.72 -29.43
C SER A 159 2.75 -10.62 -28.51
N ASN A 160 3.62 -10.01 -27.73
CA ASN A 160 3.27 -8.80 -26.97
C ASN A 160 3.57 -7.60 -27.86
N ASP A 161 2.59 -7.08 -28.58
CA ASP A 161 2.80 -6.03 -29.57
C ASP A 161 1.76 -4.89 -29.49
N SER A 162 1.78 -4.01 -30.48
CA SER A 162 0.89 -2.84 -30.50
C SER A 162 -0.58 -3.24 -30.55
N GLY A 163 -1.37 -2.70 -29.65
CA GLY A 163 -2.80 -2.97 -29.46
C GLY A 163 -3.12 -3.93 -28.33
N ASP A 164 -2.14 -4.72 -27.87
CA ASP A 164 -2.31 -5.59 -26.72
C ASP A 164 -2.41 -4.80 -25.42
N VAL A 165 -2.94 -5.43 -24.38
CA VAL A 165 -3.17 -4.76 -23.09
C VAL A 165 -2.35 -5.43 -22.00
N ILE A 166 -1.46 -4.66 -21.38
CA ILE A 166 -0.79 -5.06 -20.14
C ILE A 166 -1.75 -4.76 -18.98
N VAL A 167 -2.02 -5.78 -18.18
CA VAL A 167 -2.79 -5.66 -16.92
C VAL A 167 -1.84 -5.83 -15.75
N TYR A 168 -1.76 -4.82 -14.90
CA TYR A 168 -0.97 -4.82 -13.68
C TYR A 168 -1.83 -5.17 -12.49
N ASN A 169 -1.32 -6.05 -11.63
CA ASN A 169 -1.85 -6.33 -10.30
C ASN A 169 -0.86 -5.81 -9.27
N ILE A 170 -1.34 -4.95 -8.35
CA ILE A 170 -0.53 -4.30 -7.33
C ILE A 170 -1.07 -4.71 -5.98
N THR A 171 -0.22 -5.27 -5.13
CA THR A 171 -0.56 -5.61 -3.74
C THR A 171 0.29 -4.78 -2.79
N ILE A 172 -0.35 -4.27 -1.73
CA ILE A 172 0.30 -3.49 -0.68
C ILE A 172 -0.05 -4.14 0.64
N GLU A 173 0.94 -4.66 1.34
CA GLU A 173 0.82 -5.30 2.63
C GLU A 173 1.34 -4.38 3.73
N ASN A 174 0.58 -4.23 4.82
CA ASN A 174 1.08 -3.64 6.04
C ASN A 174 1.85 -4.70 6.84
N THR A 175 3.17 -4.71 6.71
CA THR A 175 4.07 -5.62 7.43
C THR A 175 4.59 -5.03 8.75
N GLY A 176 4.15 -3.81 9.08
CA GLY A 176 4.44 -3.14 10.34
C GLY A 176 3.52 -3.56 11.48
N ASN A 177 3.61 -2.85 12.61
CA ASN A 177 2.81 -3.12 13.81
C ASN A 177 1.78 -2.03 14.14
N VAL A 178 1.57 -1.04 13.26
CA VAL A 178 0.56 0.01 13.41
C VAL A 178 -0.37 0.05 12.22
N SER A 179 -1.63 0.45 12.44
CA SER A 179 -2.59 0.71 11.36
C SER A 179 -2.14 1.92 10.54
N LEU A 180 -2.33 1.87 9.23
CA LEU A 180 -1.94 2.91 8.30
C LEU A 180 -3.16 3.58 7.66
N SER A 181 -2.98 4.84 7.27
CA SER A 181 -4.03 5.66 6.63
C SER A 181 -3.45 6.49 5.48
N ASN A 182 -4.32 7.16 4.71
CA ASN A 182 -3.95 8.02 3.59
C ASN A 182 -3.04 7.33 2.56
N LEU A 183 -3.26 6.02 2.33
CA LEU A 183 -2.52 5.27 1.33
C LEU A 183 -2.79 5.82 -0.07
N THR A 184 -1.74 6.22 -0.75
CA THR A 184 -1.73 6.76 -2.12
C THR A 184 -0.68 6.06 -2.95
N LEU A 185 -0.88 6.03 -4.28
CA LEU A 185 0.00 5.40 -5.24
C LEU A 185 0.48 6.41 -6.27
N VAL A 186 1.78 6.34 -6.60
CA VAL A 186 2.41 7.08 -7.70
C VAL A 186 3.02 6.06 -8.65
N ASP A 187 2.46 5.93 -9.84
CA ASP A 187 2.91 4.99 -10.88
C ASP A 187 3.97 5.63 -11.78
N ASN A 188 4.98 4.86 -12.14
CA ASN A 188 6.05 5.26 -13.06
C ASN A 188 6.18 4.23 -14.17
N LEU A 189 5.58 4.52 -15.33
CA LEU A 189 5.56 3.68 -16.51
C LEU A 189 6.47 4.29 -17.59
N THR A 190 7.39 3.49 -18.12
CA THR A 190 8.31 3.89 -19.20
C THR A 190 8.40 2.81 -20.26
N ASP A 191 8.80 3.19 -21.49
CA ASP A 191 9.25 2.23 -22.48
C ASP A 191 10.72 1.82 -22.26
N GLY A 192 11.24 0.90 -23.06
CA GLY A 192 12.60 0.39 -22.97
C GLY A 192 13.69 1.44 -23.24
N ASP A 193 13.35 2.52 -23.93
CA ASP A 193 14.23 3.66 -24.21
C ASP A 193 14.20 4.70 -23.06
N GLY A 194 13.35 4.48 -22.03
CA GLY A 194 13.19 5.36 -20.87
C GLY A 194 12.23 6.53 -21.08
N ASN A 195 11.45 6.55 -22.18
CA ASN A 195 10.44 7.59 -22.36
C ASN A 195 9.23 7.31 -21.47
N ALA A 196 8.71 8.37 -20.82
CA ALA A 196 7.55 8.26 -19.95
C ALA A 196 6.29 7.90 -20.76
N LEU A 197 5.54 6.94 -20.24
CA LEU A 197 4.25 6.50 -20.76
C LEU A 197 3.15 6.83 -19.73
N ALA A 198 1.90 6.84 -20.19
CA ALA A 198 0.74 7.04 -19.33
C ALA A 198 -0.12 5.77 -19.31
N LEU A 199 -0.51 5.31 -18.13
CA LEU A 199 -1.48 4.21 -17.98
C LEU A 199 -2.76 4.51 -18.77
N SER A 200 -3.35 3.49 -19.36
CA SER A 200 -4.68 3.58 -19.99
C SER A 200 -5.77 3.66 -18.91
N GLU A 201 -5.56 2.97 -17.77
CA GLU A 201 -6.47 2.99 -16.62
C GLU A 201 -5.70 2.71 -15.32
N GLY A 202 -6.14 3.36 -14.22
CA GLY A 202 -5.73 3.09 -12.84
C GLY A 202 -4.49 3.86 -12.37
N PRO A 203 -3.89 3.47 -11.23
CA PRO A 203 -4.28 2.36 -10.34
C PRO A 203 -5.66 2.54 -9.69
N VAL A 204 -6.49 1.49 -9.75
CA VAL A 204 -7.85 1.46 -9.16
C VAL A 204 -7.87 0.45 -8.02
N PHE A 205 -8.38 0.86 -6.85
CA PHE A 205 -8.59 -0.03 -5.71
C PHE A 205 -9.63 -1.11 -6.04
N THR A 206 -9.29 -2.36 -5.77
CA THR A 206 -10.15 -3.51 -6.06
C THR A 206 -10.71 -4.13 -4.78
N SER A 207 -9.86 -4.35 -3.79
CA SER A 207 -10.25 -5.00 -2.53
C SER A 207 -9.17 -4.85 -1.46
N SER A 208 -9.54 -5.21 -0.22
CA SER A 208 -8.58 -5.46 0.85
C SER A 208 -8.93 -6.75 1.61
N SER A 209 -7.93 -7.44 2.16
CA SER A 209 -8.09 -8.75 2.80
C SER A 209 -8.90 -8.70 4.10
N ALA A 210 -8.90 -7.56 4.81
CA ALA A 210 -9.69 -7.33 6.02
C ALA A 210 -10.91 -6.42 5.78
N SER A 211 -11.24 -6.12 4.52
CA SER A 211 -12.38 -5.27 4.11
C SER A 211 -12.26 -3.80 4.54
N SER A 212 -11.06 -3.30 4.76
CA SER A 212 -10.84 -1.86 4.97
C SER A 212 -11.21 -1.06 3.73
N ALA A 213 -11.65 0.18 3.94
CA ALA A 213 -11.89 1.11 2.85
C ALA A 213 -10.58 1.51 2.16
N GLN A 214 -10.67 1.92 0.90
CA GLN A 214 -9.54 2.48 0.17
C GLN A 214 -8.82 3.56 0.99
N GLY A 215 -7.50 3.47 1.06
CA GLY A 215 -6.66 4.42 1.79
C GLY A 215 -6.38 4.05 3.24
N SER A 216 -6.95 2.96 3.75
CA SER A 216 -6.69 2.43 5.10
C SER A 216 -6.12 1.02 5.01
N LEU A 217 -5.22 0.66 5.92
CA LEU A 217 -4.56 -0.64 5.92
C LEU A 217 -4.25 -1.07 7.37
N LEU A 218 -4.99 -2.06 7.87
CA LEU A 218 -4.75 -2.64 9.18
C LEU A 218 -3.45 -3.45 9.21
N VAL A 219 -2.94 -3.77 10.38
CA VAL A 219 -1.75 -4.63 10.54
C VAL A 219 -2.00 -6.01 9.92
N GLY A 220 -1.08 -6.46 9.06
CA GLY A 220 -1.17 -7.71 8.32
C GLY A 220 -2.19 -7.71 7.17
N GLU A 221 -2.82 -6.58 6.88
CA GLU A 221 -3.80 -6.45 5.79
C GLU A 221 -3.10 -6.21 4.44
N ILE A 222 -3.69 -6.78 3.37
CA ILE A 222 -3.26 -6.60 1.99
C ILE A 222 -4.34 -5.85 1.23
N ALA A 223 -4.00 -4.69 0.66
CA ALA A 223 -4.83 -3.97 -0.31
C ALA A 223 -4.41 -4.34 -1.74
N THR A 224 -5.38 -4.52 -2.63
CA THR A 224 -5.17 -4.88 -4.03
C THR A 224 -5.68 -3.77 -4.94
N TYR A 225 -4.85 -3.41 -5.93
CA TYR A 225 -5.16 -2.45 -6.98
C TYR A 225 -4.89 -3.06 -8.35
N THR A 226 -5.57 -2.56 -9.37
CA THR A 226 -5.33 -2.92 -10.77
C THR A 226 -5.05 -1.67 -11.61
N ALA A 227 -4.21 -1.83 -12.63
CA ALA A 227 -3.96 -0.79 -13.62
C ALA A 227 -3.79 -1.45 -14.99
N SER A 228 -3.92 -0.68 -16.08
CA SER A 228 -3.69 -1.21 -17.42
C SER A 228 -2.98 -0.22 -18.34
N TYR A 229 -2.29 -0.76 -19.31
CA TYR A 229 -1.67 -0.02 -20.40
C TYR A 229 -1.90 -0.72 -21.74
N THR A 230 -2.46 -0.02 -22.71
CA THR A 230 -2.54 -0.53 -24.10
C THR A 230 -1.24 -0.21 -24.80
N ILE A 231 -0.56 -1.23 -25.29
CA ILE A 231 0.76 -1.10 -25.93
C ILE A 231 0.63 -0.23 -27.17
N SER A 232 1.29 0.91 -27.17
CA SER A 232 1.38 1.77 -28.36
C SER A 232 2.44 1.23 -29.33
N GLN A 233 2.34 1.60 -30.63
CA GLN A 233 3.36 1.23 -31.60
C GLN A 233 4.75 1.72 -31.21
N LEU A 234 4.85 2.92 -30.63
CA LEU A 234 6.13 3.47 -30.21
C LEU A 234 6.74 2.66 -29.06
N ALA A 235 5.93 2.28 -28.07
CA ALA A 235 6.37 1.45 -26.96
C ALA A 235 6.72 0.02 -27.38
N ALA A 236 5.99 -0.55 -28.38
CA ALA A 236 6.33 -1.85 -28.94
C ALA A 236 7.72 -1.86 -29.62
N ASN A 237 8.13 -0.73 -30.22
CA ASN A 237 9.43 -0.59 -30.89
C ASN A 237 10.63 -0.52 -29.93
N SER A 238 10.41 -0.23 -28.64
CA SER A 238 11.46 -0.09 -27.62
C SER A 238 11.84 -1.42 -26.95
N GLU A 239 11.28 -2.55 -27.41
CA GLU A 239 11.56 -3.92 -26.98
C GLU A 239 11.13 -4.29 -25.55
N SER A 240 10.79 -3.31 -24.70
CA SER A 240 10.27 -3.55 -23.35
C SER A 240 9.40 -2.40 -22.85
N ILE A 241 8.59 -2.70 -21.84
CA ILE A 241 7.83 -1.73 -21.06
C ILE A 241 8.12 -2.01 -19.58
N ASN A 242 8.58 -0.99 -18.88
CA ASN A 242 8.99 -1.07 -17.48
C ASN A 242 8.01 -0.29 -16.62
N ASN A 243 7.54 -0.87 -15.52
CA ASN A 243 6.62 -0.21 -14.64
C ASN A 243 6.96 -0.46 -13.17
N SER A 244 7.02 0.61 -12.38
CA SER A 244 7.10 0.57 -10.93
C SER A 244 6.02 1.44 -10.30
N VAL A 245 5.66 1.17 -9.06
CA VAL A 245 4.72 2.01 -8.30
C VAL A 245 5.28 2.29 -6.92
N GLN A 246 5.23 3.54 -6.49
CA GLN A 246 5.50 3.91 -5.11
C GLN A 246 4.18 4.01 -4.35
N ALA A 247 4.06 3.29 -3.24
CA ALA A 247 3.00 3.47 -2.26
C ALA A 247 3.49 4.36 -1.12
N ILE A 248 2.63 5.29 -0.69
CA ILE A 248 2.90 6.22 0.41
C ILE A 248 1.72 6.19 1.36
N ALA A 249 1.99 6.02 2.65
CA ALA A 249 0.97 5.99 3.70
C ALA A 249 1.38 6.84 4.91
N SER A 250 0.43 7.05 5.82
CA SER A 250 0.63 7.76 7.09
C SER A 250 0.48 6.79 8.25
N SER A 251 1.45 6.77 9.16
CA SER A 251 1.29 6.11 10.47
C SER A 251 0.57 7.04 11.46
N PRO A 252 0.06 6.53 12.59
CA PRO A 252 -0.59 7.35 13.59
C PRO A 252 0.28 8.54 14.04
N GLY A 253 -0.29 9.74 13.97
CA GLY A 253 0.40 11.00 14.34
C GLY A 253 1.44 11.52 13.34
N ASN A 254 1.74 10.80 12.26
CA ASN A 254 2.73 11.19 11.26
C ASN A 254 2.16 11.06 9.85
N SER A 255 2.28 12.10 9.04
CA SER A 255 1.77 12.12 7.68
C SER A 255 2.83 11.69 6.67
N ASN A 256 2.46 10.82 5.70
CA ASN A 256 3.28 10.40 4.55
C ASN A 256 4.70 9.92 4.94
N ASN A 257 4.82 9.25 6.09
CA ASN A 257 6.10 8.83 6.65
C ASN A 257 6.44 7.36 6.34
N VAL A 258 5.54 6.62 5.70
CA VAL A 258 5.69 5.20 5.35
C VAL A 258 5.59 5.08 3.85
N PHE A 259 6.60 4.52 3.21
CA PHE A 259 6.59 4.33 1.75
C PHE A 259 7.41 3.13 1.35
N ASP A 260 7.09 2.59 0.18
CA ASP A 260 7.83 1.53 -0.47
C ASP A 260 7.65 1.64 -1.99
N ILE A 261 8.62 1.13 -2.75
CA ILE A 261 8.57 1.01 -4.21
C ILE A 261 8.35 -0.46 -4.54
N SER A 262 7.51 -0.72 -5.51
CA SER A 262 7.15 -2.09 -5.89
C SER A 262 8.36 -2.93 -6.30
N ASP A 263 8.32 -4.16 -5.85
CA ASP A 263 9.08 -5.31 -6.31
C ASP A 263 8.22 -6.08 -7.34
N ASP A 264 8.79 -6.75 -8.32
CA ASP A 264 8.02 -7.51 -9.32
C ASP A 264 7.57 -8.89 -8.81
N GLY A 265 8.13 -9.31 -7.67
CA GLY A 265 7.82 -10.58 -7.01
C GLY A 265 8.59 -11.78 -7.59
N ASP A 266 9.61 -11.56 -8.42
CA ASP A 266 10.51 -12.60 -8.97
C ASP A 266 11.94 -12.46 -8.46
N ASP A 267 12.25 -13.04 -7.31
CA ASP A 267 13.60 -13.05 -6.73
C ASP A 267 14.61 -13.92 -7.51
N SER A 268 14.17 -14.64 -8.57
CA SER A 268 15.02 -15.58 -9.32
C SER A 268 16.02 -14.90 -10.24
N ASP A 269 15.81 -13.64 -10.56
CA ASP A 269 16.71 -12.81 -11.37
C ASP A 269 17.89 -12.24 -10.58
N GLY A 270 17.86 -12.37 -9.23
CA GLY A 270 18.89 -11.93 -8.30
C GLY A 270 18.64 -10.55 -7.69
N ASN A 271 17.56 -9.87 -8.04
CA ASN A 271 17.02 -8.71 -7.35
C ASN A 271 15.89 -9.18 -6.41
N THR A 272 15.84 -8.70 -5.19
CA THR A 272 14.87 -9.11 -4.16
C THR A 272 14.08 -7.94 -3.60
N THR A 273 14.32 -6.75 -4.10
CA THR A 273 13.67 -5.53 -3.58
C THR A 273 13.66 -4.42 -4.63
N ASN A 274 12.52 -3.74 -4.76
CA ASN A 274 12.37 -2.47 -5.50
C ASN A 274 12.74 -2.55 -6.99
N ASP A 275 12.48 -3.67 -7.66
CA ASP A 275 12.69 -3.77 -9.09
C ASP A 275 11.41 -3.51 -9.89
N SER A 276 11.61 -3.12 -11.15
CA SER A 276 10.50 -2.78 -12.03
C SER A 276 9.91 -4.04 -12.64
N THR A 277 8.59 -4.11 -12.69
CA THR A 277 7.88 -5.12 -13.48
C THR A 277 8.14 -4.86 -14.98
N VAL A 278 8.80 -5.81 -15.63
CA VAL A 278 9.18 -5.70 -17.04
C VAL A 278 8.30 -6.58 -17.93
N VAL A 279 7.73 -5.99 -18.98
CA VAL A 279 7.07 -6.72 -20.06
C VAL A 279 7.92 -6.58 -21.33
N VAL A 280 8.48 -7.69 -21.79
CA VAL A 280 9.21 -7.73 -23.05
C VAL A 280 8.21 -7.66 -24.19
N THR A 281 8.37 -6.68 -25.07
CA THR A 281 7.58 -6.54 -26.29
C THR A 281 8.31 -7.17 -27.46
N THR A 282 7.55 -7.80 -28.33
CA THR A 282 8.12 -8.42 -29.54
C THR A 282 8.10 -7.41 -30.67
N SER A 283 9.27 -7.02 -31.10
CA SER A 283 9.45 -6.22 -32.29
C SER A 283 9.49 -7.14 -33.50
N GLY A 284 8.38 -7.36 -34.18
CA GLY A 284 8.30 -8.06 -35.46
C GLY A 284 7.61 -7.18 -36.48
N GLY A 285 8.26 -6.91 -37.60
CA GLY A 285 7.58 -6.31 -38.76
C GLY A 285 6.77 -7.38 -39.51
N SER A 286 5.48 -7.15 -39.70
CA SER A 286 4.61 -8.00 -40.52
C SER A 286 3.69 -7.13 -41.38
N ILE A 287 3.47 -7.52 -42.63
CA ILE A 287 2.54 -6.80 -43.50
C ILE A 287 1.50 -7.75 -44.05
N GLU A 288 0.28 -7.24 -44.19
CA GLU A 288 -0.77 -7.86 -44.98
C GLU A 288 -0.99 -7.05 -46.26
N VAL A 289 -1.07 -7.74 -47.39
CA VAL A 289 -1.31 -7.11 -48.70
C VAL A 289 -2.59 -7.65 -49.31
N THR A 290 -3.56 -6.75 -49.53
CA THR A 290 -4.78 -7.09 -50.24
C THR A 290 -4.81 -6.37 -51.60
N LYS A 291 -5.30 -7.06 -52.64
CA LYS A 291 -5.45 -6.49 -54.00
C LYS A 291 -6.87 -6.77 -54.49
N THR A 292 -7.58 -5.72 -54.86
CA THR A 292 -8.93 -5.80 -55.44
C THR A 292 -8.93 -5.24 -56.85
N ALA A 293 -9.90 -5.65 -57.66
CA ALA A 293 -10.03 -5.19 -59.03
C ALA A 293 -11.46 -4.76 -59.33
N VAL A 294 -11.61 -3.67 -60.03
CA VAL A 294 -12.91 -3.18 -60.54
C VAL A 294 -12.74 -2.90 -62.02
N VAL A 295 -13.64 -3.47 -62.85
CA VAL A 295 -13.69 -3.18 -64.27
C VAL A 295 -14.52 -1.91 -64.52
N SER A 296 -13.97 -0.98 -65.27
CA SER A 296 -14.67 0.22 -65.76
C SER A 296 -15.02 -0.03 -67.22
N ASP A 297 -16.28 -0.33 -67.44
CA ASP A 297 -16.88 -0.57 -68.79
C ASP A 297 -16.82 0.69 -69.63
N ASN A 298 -16.42 0.56 -70.88
CA ASN A 298 -16.37 1.64 -71.88
C ASN A 298 -17.78 2.09 -72.37
N GLY A 299 -18.87 1.47 -71.85
CA GLY A 299 -20.26 1.80 -72.12
C GLY A 299 -20.96 0.83 -73.07
N ASP A 300 -20.36 -0.33 -73.36
CA ASP A 300 -20.97 -1.38 -74.21
C ASP A 300 -21.73 -2.46 -73.42
N GLY A 301 -21.67 -2.43 -72.09
CA GLY A 301 -22.37 -3.33 -71.16
C GLY A 301 -21.75 -4.72 -71.05
N THR A 302 -20.53 -4.91 -71.54
CA THR A 302 -19.80 -6.17 -71.47
C THR A 302 -18.33 -5.96 -71.13
N ASN A 303 -17.75 -6.86 -70.28
CA ASN A 303 -16.31 -6.80 -69.96
C ASN A 303 -15.50 -7.31 -71.18
N GLY A 304 -14.91 -6.39 -71.95
CA GLY A 304 -14.27 -6.69 -73.19
C GLY A 304 -13.06 -5.81 -73.54
N GLY A 305 -12.72 -5.86 -74.82
CA GLY A 305 -11.58 -5.04 -75.33
C GLY A 305 -11.93 -3.55 -75.27
N GLY A 306 -11.06 -2.76 -74.68
CA GLY A 306 -11.27 -1.34 -74.49
C GLY A 306 -11.68 -0.92 -73.07
N ASP A 307 -12.10 -1.86 -72.20
CA ASP A 307 -12.38 -1.62 -70.79
C ASP A 307 -11.10 -1.45 -69.97
N THR A 308 -11.24 -0.73 -68.88
CA THR A 308 -10.10 -0.52 -67.95
C THR A 308 -10.31 -1.32 -66.68
N ILE A 309 -9.31 -2.08 -66.25
CA ILE A 309 -9.27 -2.75 -64.96
C ILE A 309 -8.52 -1.85 -63.98
N ASN A 310 -9.19 -1.35 -62.98
CA ASN A 310 -8.61 -0.57 -61.89
C ASN A 310 -8.28 -1.49 -60.73
N TYR A 311 -7.02 -1.57 -60.34
CA TYR A 311 -6.56 -2.32 -59.17
C TYR A 311 -6.36 -1.37 -57.98
N THR A 312 -6.87 -1.76 -56.82
CA THR A 312 -6.56 -1.12 -55.55
C THR A 312 -5.74 -2.09 -54.70
N ILE A 313 -4.54 -1.67 -54.28
CA ILE A 313 -3.65 -2.43 -53.42
C ILE A 313 -3.61 -1.73 -52.06
N THR A 314 -3.95 -2.46 -51.01
CA THR A 314 -3.84 -1.99 -49.64
C THR A 314 -2.74 -2.79 -48.93
N ILE A 315 -1.82 -2.10 -48.26
CA ILE A 315 -0.78 -2.70 -47.44
C ILE A 315 -1.06 -2.24 -46.00
N GLU A 316 -1.24 -3.19 -45.11
CA GLU A 316 -1.44 -2.97 -43.69
C GLU A 316 -0.21 -3.49 -42.94
N ASN A 317 0.32 -2.68 -42.03
CA ASN A 317 1.28 -3.14 -41.03
C ASN A 317 0.53 -3.83 -39.92
N ILE A 318 0.60 -5.15 -39.87
CA ILE A 318 -0.02 -5.99 -38.81
C ILE A 318 1.00 -6.46 -37.77
N GLY A 319 2.24 -5.94 -37.84
CA GLY A 319 3.29 -6.24 -36.87
C GLY A 319 3.42 -5.19 -35.78
N GLY A 320 4.20 -5.51 -34.76
CA GLY A 320 4.50 -4.65 -33.59
C GLY A 320 5.48 -3.51 -33.85
N GLN A 321 6.09 -3.42 -35.07
CA GLN A 321 7.08 -2.39 -35.40
C GLN A 321 6.67 -1.53 -36.58
N SER A 322 7.19 -0.29 -36.64
CA SER A 322 7.09 0.56 -37.80
C SER A 322 7.92 -0.05 -38.96
N ILE A 323 7.33 -0.07 -40.13
CA ILE A 323 7.97 -0.61 -41.34
C ILE A 323 8.31 0.54 -42.27
N THR A 324 9.54 0.52 -42.84
CA THR A 324 10.02 1.49 -43.82
C THR A 324 10.55 0.75 -45.05
N GLY A 325 10.77 1.45 -46.16
CA GLY A 325 11.33 0.87 -47.39
C GLY A 325 10.39 -0.10 -48.10
N ILE A 326 9.06 0.12 -47.99
CA ILE A 326 8.07 -0.73 -48.67
C ILE A 326 8.20 -0.58 -50.18
N THR A 327 8.43 -1.70 -50.86
CA THR A 327 8.46 -1.77 -52.32
C THR A 327 7.37 -2.70 -52.82
N LEU A 328 6.72 -2.33 -53.92
CA LEU A 328 5.69 -3.13 -54.58
C LEU A 328 6.26 -3.72 -55.88
N VAL A 329 6.09 -5.02 -56.06
CA VAL A 329 6.33 -5.71 -57.31
C VAL A 329 5.00 -6.31 -57.77
N ASP A 330 4.48 -5.80 -58.86
CA ASP A 330 3.23 -6.30 -59.47
C ASP A 330 3.54 -7.26 -60.63
N ASN A 331 2.86 -8.41 -60.61
CA ASN A 331 2.97 -9.41 -61.66
C ASN A 331 1.58 -9.62 -62.28
N LEU A 332 1.35 -9.02 -63.43
CA LEU A 332 0.14 -9.14 -64.19
C LEU A 332 0.33 -10.12 -65.37
N THR A 333 -0.53 -11.13 -65.44
CA THR A 333 -0.50 -12.15 -66.51
C THR A 333 -1.89 -12.40 -67.09
N ASP A 334 -1.94 -12.81 -68.35
CA ASP A 334 -3.18 -13.35 -68.91
C ASP A 334 -3.44 -14.80 -68.47
N ASN A 335 -4.56 -15.38 -68.92
CA ASN A 335 -4.95 -16.75 -68.53
C ASN A 335 -4.01 -17.83 -69.14
N ASN A 336 -3.17 -17.48 -70.12
CA ASN A 336 -2.17 -18.35 -70.73
C ASN A 336 -0.78 -18.23 -70.07
N GLY A 337 -0.66 -17.37 -69.03
CA GLY A 337 0.60 -17.11 -68.36
C GLY A 337 1.50 -16.08 -68.99
N ASN A 338 1.04 -15.40 -70.04
CA ASN A 338 1.85 -14.36 -70.71
C ASN A 338 1.86 -13.09 -69.81
N THR A 339 3.04 -12.51 -69.61
CA THR A 339 3.22 -11.26 -68.86
C THR A 339 2.53 -10.11 -69.57
N LEU A 340 1.70 -9.36 -68.81
CA LEU A 340 1.10 -8.13 -69.30
C LEU A 340 1.72 -6.95 -68.57
N THR A 341 1.65 -5.76 -69.18
CA THR A 341 2.16 -4.52 -68.64
C THR A 341 0.98 -3.65 -68.17
N LEU A 342 1.10 -3.05 -66.96
CA LEU A 342 0.15 -2.02 -66.52
C LEU A 342 0.29 -0.77 -67.40
N ASP A 343 -0.81 -0.14 -67.76
CA ASP A 343 -0.83 1.15 -68.46
C ASP A 343 -0.27 2.27 -67.57
N SER A 344 -0.47 2.17 -66.26
CA SER A 344 0.04 3.11 -65.27
C SER A 344 0.12 2.51 -63.88
N GLY A 345 1.00 3.02 -63.02
CA GLY A 345 1.12 2.69 -61.58
C GLY A 345 2.01 1.47 -61.32
N PRO A 346 1.98 0.92 -60.08
CA PRO A 346 1.22 1.40 -58.93
C PRO A 346 1.63 2.79 -58.44
N ASN A 347 0.65 3.63 -58.16
CA ASN A 347 0.84 4.98 -57.61
C ASN A 347 0.33 5.05 -56.16
N PHE A 348 1.13 5.66 -55.28
CA PHE A 348 0.68 5.90 -53.89
C PHE A 348 -0.50 6.89 -53.87
N LEU A 349 -1.58 6.55 -53.18
CA LEU A 349 -2.77 7.38 -53.05
C LEU A 349 -2.84 8.08 -51.70
N SER A 350 -2.75 7.31 -50.61
CA SER A 350 -2.88 7.82 -49.26
C SER A 350 -2.43 6.79 -48.25
N SER A 351 -2.19 7.22 -47.02
CA SER A 351 -2.08 6.34 -45.85
C SER A 351 -3.05 6.78 -44.75
N SER A 352 -3.57 5.83 -43.99
CA SER A 352 -4.52 6.09 -42.87
C SER A 352 -3.90 6.87 -41.73
N GLN A 353 -2.59 6.76 -41.54
CA GLN A 353 -1.82 7.41 -40.46
C GLN A 353 -0.98 8.60 -40.96
N GLY A 354 -1.17 9.04 -42.19
CA GLY A 354 -0.43 10.17 -42.76
C GLY A 354 1.03 9.90 -43.13
N SER A 355 1.44 8.62 -43.18
CA SER A 355 2.78 8.25 -43.67
C SER A 355 2.97 8.63 -45.12
N VAL A 356 4.21 8.92 -45.51
CA VAL A 356 4.60 9.18 -46.90
C VAL A 356 4.94 7.88 -47.65
N GLN A 357 5.01 7.93 -48.97
CA GLN A 357 5.39 6.78 -49.75
C GLN A 357 6.82 6.28 -49.39
N GLY A 358 6.96 4.98 -49.15
CA GLY A 358 8.21 4.32 -48.76
C GLY A 358 8.41 4.29 -47.30
#